data_9eb2813cefc462a5c43412cff6ac71a7
#
_entry.id   9eb2813cefc462a5c43412cff6ac71a7
#
_cell.length_a   1.000
_cell.length_b   1.000
_cell.length_c   1.000
_cell.angle_alpha   90.00
_cell.angle_beta   90.00
_cell.angle_gamma   90.00
#
_symmetry.space_group_name_H-M   'P 1'
#
loop_
_entity.id
_entity.type
_entity.pdbx_description
1 polymer ?
#
loop_
_entity_poly.entity_id
_entity_poly.type
_entity_poly.pdbx_seq_one_letter_code
_entity_poly.pdbx_strand_id
1 'polypeptide(L)'
;MSPRPLRTLALALSVACAELRYDPLRAALIAVRLLPARVRRSLRPLERALAARAHPTGPSAEPSPARVPAPRGRRILPVPGRVLHLVTDGLPYRRAGHTLRTQALARAQSAAGLDPHVVTRIGFPVTQGVFDARPLHLLDGVPQHRLLPRRLPYGSGPLLARNAELAGRLVERLRPSVLHASGDHGNGRVALALRATYGVPVVYEVHGFPEESWLAQAPGRTGSDEGYAARLELESYCMREADAVLTLGEAMKAEIVARGVPEEKVRIVPVAVDPVLLEPRPDSSALRTRLGIGPEEYVVGTVSDLTRSEGPGTLLEAGVELRRRGVPLRLLLGGDGPELRPLQALADRLGLTDGTALFTGRVPHEEVRAYHTALDVFALPRTDERLCRLVPSHELVEAMANGLPVAVSDLSAMRELVESGVNGRLIPPGSSPAWADALEMLFHSPERRVAWGSAARAGVARERTWARVAATTRGTYHALGCL
;
A
#
# COMPACT_ATOMS: atom_id res chain seq x y z
N MET A 1 5.67 39.08 -8.25
CA MET A 1 5.26 37.66 -8.27
C MET A 1 6.48 36.78 -8.03
N SER A 2 6.43 35.90 -7.04
CA SER A 2 7.54 35.00 -6.76
C SER A 2 7.71 34.03 -7.97
N PRO A 3 8.96 33.68 -8.38
CA PRO A 3 9.22 32.82 -9.54
C PRO A 3 8.70 31.36 -9.37
N ARG A 4 8.20 31.01 -8.20
CA ARG A 4 7.71 29.67 -7.85
C ARG A 4 6.43 29.25 -8.60
N PRO A 5 5.35 30.06 -8.68
CA PRO A 5 4.12 29.64 -9.38
C PRO A 5 4.31 29.43 -10.88
N LEU A 6 5.18 30.24 -11.53
CA LEU A 6 5.48 30.07 -12.96
C LEU A 6 6.26 28.77 -13.26
N ARG A 7 7.16 28.35 -12.35
CA ARG A 7 7.89 27.08 -12.50
C ARG A 7 6.95 25.89 -12.37
N THR A 8 6.01 25.94 -11.43
CA THR A 8 5.02 24.86 -11.23
C THR A 8 4.08 24.76 -12.42
N LEU A 9 3.63 25.88 -12.97
CA LEU A 9 2.79 25.91 -14.17
C LEU A 9 3.54 25.32 -15.39
N ALA A 10 4.79 25.70 -15.59
CA ALA A 10 5.61 25.16 -16.69
C ALA A 10 5.83 23.64 -16.57
N LEU A 11 6.07 23.15 -15.35
CA LEU A 11 6.18 21.72 -15.09
C LEU A 11 4.86 21.02 -15.35
N ALA A 12 3.74 21.55 -14.90
CA ALA A 12 2.42 20.97 -15.08
C ALA A 12 1.99 20.91 -16.55
N LEU A 13 2.27 21.95 -17.32
CA LEU A 13 2.05 21.94 -18.76
C LEU A 13 2.94 20.91 -19.45
N SER A 14 4.20 20.80 -19.04
CA SER A 14 5.13 19.77 -19.55
C SER A 14 4.63 18.35 -19.25
N VAL A 15 4.08 18.12 -18.06
CA VAL A 15 3.46 16.83 -17.67
C VAL A 15 2.24 16.54 -18.52
N ALA A 16 1.32 17.51 -18.65
CA ALA A 16 0.12 17.34 -19.49
C ALA A 16 0.46 17.04 -20.95
N CYS A 17 1.44 17.73 -21.51
CA CYS A 17 1.91 17.47 -22.88
C CYS A 17 2.58 16.09 -23.04
N ALA A 18 3.33 15.64 -22.04
CA ALA A 18 3.95 14.31 -22.06
C ALA A 18 2.90 13.18 -21.97
N GLU A 19 1.88 13.37 -21.14
CA GLU A 19 0.81 12.38 -20.94
C GLU A 19 -0.17 12.33 -22.14
N LEU A 20 -0.35 13.41 -22.89
CA LEU A 20 -1.28 13.45 -24.04
C LEU A 20 -1.09 12.30 -25.03
N ARG A 21 0.13 11.83 -25.18
CA ARG A 21 0.49 10.79 -26.16
C ARG A 21 0.26 9.37 -25.63
N TYR A 22 0.28 9.16 -24.33
CA TYR A 22 0.18 7.84 -23.70
C TYR A 22 -1.12 7.62 -22.93
N ASP A 23 -1.58 8.64 -22.23
CA ASP A 23 -2.83 8.63 -21.48
C ASP A 23 -3.53 9.98 -21.62
N PRO A 24 -4.30 10.16 -22.71
CA PRO A 24 -5.03 11.41 -22.95
C PRO A 24 -6.03 11.73 -21.86
N LEU A 25 -6.57 10.73 -21.14
CA LEU A 25 -7.48 10.94 -20.02
C LEU A 25 -6.75 11.53 -18.82
N ARG A 26 -5.54 11.07 -18.56
CA ARG A 26 -4.68 11.61 -17.52
C ARG A 26 -4.19 13.01 -17.85
N ALA A 27 -3.82 13.25 -19.11
CA ALA A 27 -3.51 14.60 -19.59
C ALA A 27 -4.67 15.57 -19.38
N ALA A 28 -5.90 15.14 -19.72
CA ALA A 28 -7.12 15.92 -19.52
C ALA A 28 -7.40 16.15 -18.03
N LEU A 29 -7.20 15.14 -17.18
CA LEU A 29 -7.34 15.26 -15.74
C LEU A 29 -6.36 16.31 -15.17
N ILE A 30 -5.08 16.25 -15.59
CA ILE A 30 -4.09 17.24 -15.19
C ILE A 30 -4.51 18.65 -15.66
N ALA A 31 -4.96 18.78 -16.91
CA ALA A 31 -5.42 20.06 -17.44
C ALA A 31 -6.61 20.62 -16.65
N VAL A 32 -7.62 19.81 -16.32
CA VAL A 32 -8.76 20.22 -15.49
C VAL A 32 -8.30 20.67 -14.10
N ARG A 33 -7.36 19.98 -13.49
CA ARG A 33 -6.81 20.34 -12.18
C ARG A 33 -5.98 21.63 -12.19
N LEU A 34 -5.49 22.02 -13.38
CA LEU A 34 -4.78 23.29 -13.60
C LEU A 34 -5.69 24.52 -13.61
N LEU A 35 -6.99 24.32 -13.80
CA LEU A 35 -7.93 25.42 -13.86
C LEU A 35 -8.12 26.12 -12.50
N PRO A 36 -8.42 27.44 -12.49
CA PRO A 36 -8.72 28.16 -11.25
C PRO A 36 -9.83 27.47 -10.45
N ALA A 37 -9.76 27.53 -9.12
CA ALA A 37 -10.65 26.80 -8.22
C ALA A 37 -12.16 27.07 -8.49
N ARG A 38 -12.52 28.26 -8.97
CA ARG A 38 -13.92 28.60 -9.35
C ARG A 38 -14.38 27.77 -10.55
N VAL A 39 -13.56 27.69 -11.61
CA VAL A 39 -13.86 26.93 -12.84
C VAL A 39 -13.82 25.42 -12.57
N ARG A 40 -12.82 24.95 -11.82
CA ARG A 40 -12.70 23.54 -11.45
C ARG A 40 -13.90 23.05 -10.65
N ARG A 41 -14.53 23.91 -9.84
CA ARG A 41 -15.70 23.54 -9.04
C ARG A 41 -16.89 23.13 -9.91
N SER A 42 -17.11 23.80 -11.05
CA SER A 42 -18.16 23.42 -12.01
C SER A 42 -17.81 22.16 -12.82
N LEU A 43 -16.53 21.80 -12.91
CA LEU A 43 -16.03 20.63 -13.62
C LEU A 43 -15.77 19.41 -12.71
N ARG A 44 -16.17 19.45 -11.45
CA ARG A 44 -16.01 18.31 -10.51
C ARG A 44 -16.54 16.97 -11.03
N PRO A 45 -17.71 16.89 -11.71
CA PRO A 45 -18.15 15.61 -12.29
C PRO A 45 -17.19 15.08 -13.34
N LEU A 46 -16.68 15.96 -14.22
CA LEU A 46 -15.69 15.61 -15.23
C LEU A 46 -14.35 15.20 -14.60
N GLU A 47 -13.87 15.94 -13.60
CA GLU A 47 -12.65 15.58 -12.86
C GLU A 47 -12.75 14.19 -12.23
N ARG A 48 -13.89 13.85 -11.62
CA ARG A 48 -14.14 12.51 -11.06
C ARG A 48 -14.17 11.42 -12.13
N ALA A 49 -14.85 11.69 -13.25
CA ALA A 49 -14.93 10.74 -14.36
C ALA A 49 -13.56 10.49 -15.01
N LEU A 50 -12.74 11.53 -15.17
CA LEU A 50 -11.37 11.42 -15.67
C LEU A 50 -10.46 10.68 -14.66
N ALA A 51 -10.59 10.99 -13.38
CA ALA A 51 -9.80 10.33 -12.33
C ALA A 51 -10.12 8.83 -12.21
N ALA A 52 -11.36 8.43 -12.44
CA ALA A 52 -11.79 7.03 -12.43
C ALA A 52 -11.30 6.24 -13.66
N ARG A 53 -11.00 6.91 -14.77
CA ARG A 53 -10.60 6.28 -16.05
C ARG A 53 -9.13 6.46 -16.39
N ALA A 54 -8.47 7.48 -15.87
CA ALA A 54 -7.04 7.69 -16.06
C ALA A 54 -6.24 6.61 -15.31
N HIS A 55 -5.27 6.00 -15.98
CA HIS A 55 -4.41 5.03 -15.33
C HIS A 55 -3.59 5.67 -14.20
N PRO A 56 -3.48 5.04 -13.02
CA PRO A 56 -2.73 5.58 -11.89
C PRO A 56 -1.21 5.61 -12.11
N THR A 57 -0.73 4.84 -13.08
CA THR A 57 0.69 4.75 -13.44
C THR A 57 0.97 5.47 -14.75
N GLY A 58 2.05 6.23 -14.80
CA GLY A 58 2.54 6.90 -16.01
C GLY A 58 2.76 5.98 -17.21
N PRO A 59 3.35 6.50 -18.30
CA PRO A 59 3.36 5.85 -19.61
C PRO A 59 3.69 4.37 -19.54
N SER A 60 2.88 3.56 -20.23
CA SER A 60 3.11 2.13 -20.40
C SER A 60 4.55 1.92 -20.87
N ALA A 61 5.29 1.11 -20.14
CA ALA A 61 6.71 0.97 -20.31
C ALA A 61 7.05 0.41 -21.70
N GLU A 62 7.68 1.24 -22.55
CA GLU A 62 8.68 0.69 -23.43
C GLU A 62 9.74 -0.04 -22.58
N PRO A 63 10.28 -1.18 -23.01
CA PRO A 63 11.31 -1.88 -22.26
C PRO A 63 12.51 -0.95 -22.07
N SER A 64 12.56 -0.36 -20.89
CA SER A 64 13.66 0.51 -20.50
C SER A 64 14.82 -0.38 -20.08
N PRO A 65 16.09 -0.06 -20.46
CA PRO A 65 17.24 -0.86 -20.07
C PRO A 65 17.25 -1.04 -18.52
N ALA A 66 17.64 -2.21 -18.05
CA ALA A 66 17.66 -2.52 -16.63
C ALA A 66 18.45 -1.47 -15.81
N ARG A 67 19.54 -0.96 -16.37
CA ARG A 67 20.40 0.03 -15.73
C ARG A 67 19.99 1.47 -16.08
N VAL A 68 19.83 2.28 -15.04
CA VAL A 68 19.73 3.74 -15.16
C VAL A 68 21.15 4.30 -15.24
N PRO A 69 21.46 5.25 -16.14
CA PRO A 69 22.77 5.89 -16.16
C PRO A 69 23.12 6.52 -14.82
N ALA A 70 24.34 6.25 -14.36
CA ALA A 70 24.84 6.85 -13.13
C ALA A 70 24.97 8.38 -13.29
N PRO A 71 24.50 9.19 -12.35
CA PRO A 71 24.66 10.64 -12.43
C PRO A 71 26.13 11.04 -12.28
N ARG A 72 26.48 12.22 -12.77
CA ARG A 72 27.81 12.79 -12.52
C ARG A 72 27.95 13.15 -11.06
N GLY A 73 29.06 12.83 -10.46
CA GLY A 73 29.36 13.09 -9.04
C GLY A 73 30.62 12.40 -8.57
N ARG A 74 30.94 12.54 -7.29
CA ARG A 74 32.07 11.90 -6.63
C ARG A 74 31.59 11.16 -5.38
N ARG A 75 32.34 10.17 -4.95
CA ARG A 75 32.11 9.54 -3.65
C ARG A 75 31.97 10.60 -2.55
N ILE A 76 30.99 10.42 -1.70
CA ILE A 76 30.71 11.32 -0.57
C ILE A 76 31.28 10.73 0.72
N LEU A 77 31.52 11.59 1.68
CA LEU A 77 31.72 11.18 3.08
C LEU A 77 30.36 11.18 3.76
N PRO A 78 29.76 10.03 4.05
CA PRO A 78 28.42 9.95 4.61
C PRO A 78 28.31 10.55 6.01
N VAL A 79 27.13 11.00 6.38
CA VAL A 79 26.76 11.31 7.76
C VAL A 79 26.17 10.03 8.36
N PRO A 80 26.80 9.43 9.39
CA PRO A 80 26.32 8.20 10.00
C PRO A 80 24.87 8.31 10.45
N GLY A 81 24.08 7.26 10.22
CA GLY A 81 22.67 7.20 10.59
C GLY A 81 21.72 8.05 9.74
N ARG A 82 22.20 8.78 8.71
CA ARG A 82 21.35 9.53 7.80
C ARG A 82 20.80 8.63 6.71
N VAL A 83 19.49 8.49 6.67
CA VAL A 83 18.76 7.62 5.73
C VAL A 83 18.09 8.48 4.66
N LEU A 84 18.27 8.15 3.38
CA LEU A 84 17.50 8.76 2.29
C LEU A 84 16.53 7.72 1.71
N HIS A 85 15.24 7.88 2.05
CA HIS A 85 14.16 7.08 1.47
C HIS A 85 13.82 7.59 0.07
N LEU A 86 13.92 6.72 -0.95
CA LEU A 86 13.50 7.00 -2.32
C LEU A 86 12.16 6.31 -2.56
N VAL A 87 11.11 7.12 -2.78
CA VAL A 87 9.73 6.64 -2.89
C VAL A 87 9.02 7.21 -4.12
N THR A 88 7.96 6.57 -4.57
CA THR A 88 7.21 7.01 -5.76
C THR A 88 6.43 8.29 -5.48
N ASP A 89 5.71 8.33 -4.38
CA ASP A 89 4.86 9.42 -3.94
C ASP A 89 4.85 9.49 -2.40
N GLY A 90 4.10 10.43 -1.81
CA GLY A 90 4.11 10.59 -0.36
C GLY A 90 3.04 11.54 0.16
N LEU A 91 2.91 11.54 1.47
CA LEU A 91 2.07 12.49 2.20
C LEU A 91 2.55 13.94 2.00
N PRO A 92 1.67 14.93 2.18
CA PRO A 92 0.23 14.81 2.46
C PRO A 92 -0.64 14.62 1.22
N TYR A 93 -0.06 14.55 0.01
CA TYR A 93 -0.80 14.63 -1.25
C TYR A 93 -1.39 13.30 -1.71
N ARG A 94 -0.76 12.18 -1.35
CA ARG A 94 -1.28 10.85 -1.59
C ARG A 94 -1.33 10.07 -0.29
N ARG A 95 -2.53 9.63 0.10
CA ARG A 95 -2.78 8.73 1.22
C ARG A 95 -3.03 7.33 0.68
N ALA A 96 -2.10 6.42 0.92
CA ALA A 96 -2.15 5.01 0.53
C ALA A 96 -1.31 4.20 1.52
N GLY A 97 -1.48 2.89 1.61
CA GLY A 97 -0.77 2.05 2.57
C GLY A 97 0.75 2.24 2.54
N HIS A 98 1.36 2.29 1.34
CA HIS A 98 2.80 2.50 1.19
C HIS A 98 3.28 3.90 1.64
N THR A 99 2.47 4.96 1.46
CA THR A 99 2.86 6.32 1.90
C THR A 99 2.73 6.49 3.41
N LEU A 100 1.71 5.87 4.01
CA LEU A 100 1.54 5.80 5.46
C LEU A 100 2.67 4.99 6.10
N ARG A 101 3.02 3.83 5.50
CA ARG A 101 4.14 3.01 5.94
C ARG A 101 5.46 3.78 5.92
N THR A 102 5.77 4.46 4.82
CA THR A 102 7.00 5.27 4.70
C THR A 102 7.08 6.32 5.80
N GLN A 103 6.00 7.06 6.04
CA GLN A 103 5.97 8.10 7.08
C GLN A 103 6.11 7.52 8.49
N ALA A 104 5.40 6.44 8.79
CA ALA A 104 5.45 5.77 10.09
C ALA A 104 6.83 5.17 10.36
N LEU A 105 7.45 4.53 9.35
CA LEU A 105 8.81 4.02 9.43
C LEU A 105 9.82 5.15 9.69
N ALA A 106 9.76 6.24 8.93
CA ALA A 106 10.67 7.36 9.10
C ALA A 106 10.54 8.00 10.49
N ARG A 107 9.31 8.17 11.00
CA ARG A 107 9.09 8.64 12.38
C ARG A 107 9.70 7.70 13.41
N ALA A 108 9.49 6.39 13.25
CA ALA A 108 10.06 5.39 14.17
C ALA A 108 11.59 5.33 14.09
N GLN A 109 12.16 5.52 12.91
CA GLN A 109 13.60 5.66 12.71
C GLN A 109 14.16 6.92 13.43
N SER A 110 13.49 8.06 13.32
CA SER A 110 13.85 9.26 14.08
C SER A 110 13.82 9.01 15.58
N ALA A 111 12.77 8.35 16.08
CA ALA A 111 12.69 7.98 17.50
C ALA A 111 13.79 6.99 17.93
N ALA A 112 14.31 6.17 16.99
CA ALA A 112 15.43 5.26 17.22
C ALA A 112 16.82 5.91 17.02
N GLY A 113 16.89 7.23 16.86
CA GLY A 113 18.13 8.02 16.75
C GLY A 113 18.74 8.04 15.35
N LEU A 114 17.97 7.69 14.31
CA LEU A 114 18.35 7.88 12.90
C LEU A 114 17.90 9.25 12.39
N ASP A 115 18.48 9.70 11.27
CA ASP A 115 18.14 10.96 10.58
C ASP A 115 17.50 10.67 9.22
N PRO A 116 16.20 10.30 9.17
CA PRO A 116 15.51 9.95 7.94
C PRO A 116 15.09 11.16 7.13
N HIS A 117 15.37 11.14 5.86
CA HIS A 117 14.86 12.04 4.82
C HIS A 117 14.09 11.25 3.79
N VAL A 118 13.00 11.80 3.26
CA VAL A 118 12.22 11.18 2.19
C VAL A 118 12.34 12.01 0.92
N VAL A 119 12.59 11.37 -0.22
CA VAL A 119 12.56 12.02 -1.54
C VAL A 119 11.57 11.26 -2.43
N THR A 120 10.61 12.01 -3.00
CA THR A 120 9.64 11.45 -3.95
C THR A 120 10.18 11.50 -5.37
N ARG A 121 9.63 10.63 -6.22
CA ARG A 121 9.95 10.60 -7.64
C ARG A 121 9.80 11.98 -8.29
N ILE A 122 10.61 12.21 -9.31
CA ILE A 122 10.65 13.45 -10.09
C ILE A 122 9.26 13.89 -10.53
N GLY A 123 8.95 15.17 -10.33
CA GLY A 123 7.69 15.81 -10.71
C GLY A 123 6.55 15.68 -9.72
N PHE A 124 6.63 14.77 -8.73
CA PHE A 124 5.60 14.68 -7.69
C PHE A 124 5.64 15.92 -6.77
N PRO A 125 4.49 16.50 -6.34
CA PRO A 125 3.10 16.06 -6.55
C PRO A 125 2.44 16.61 -7.84
N VAL A 126 3.16 17.39 -8.66
CA VAL A 126 2.61 18.05 -9.85
C VAL A 126 2.10 17.02 -10.87
N THR A 127 2.79 15.89 -11.00
CA THR A 127 2.37 14.75 -11.85
C THR A 127 1.05 14.12 -11.41
N GLN A 128 0.58 14.44 -10.21
CA GLN A 128 -0.75 14.03 -9.69
C GLN A 128 -1.78 15.17 -9.78
N GLY A 129 -1.42 16.28 -10.46
CA GLY A 129 -2.30 17.44 -10.59
C GLY A 129 -2.38 18.30 -9.33
N VAL A 130 -1.41 18.22 -8.43
CA VAL A 130 -1.33 19.06 -7.23
C VAL A 130 -0.28 20.16 -7.41
N PHE A 131 -0.70 21.42 -7.33
CA PHE A 131 0.18 22.58 -7.51
C PHE A 131 0.88 22.96 -6.21
N ASP A 132 1.91 22.20 -5.84
CA ASP A 132 2.81 22.60 -4.79
C ASP A 132 4.26 22.57 -5.28
N ALA A 133 4.89 23.75 -5.33
CA ALA A 133 6.25 23.96 -5.80
C ALA A 133 7.28 23.99 -4.67
N ARG A 134 6.90 23.71 -3.44
CA ARG A 134 7.84 23.67 -2.32
C ARG A 134 8.79 22.49 -2.49
N PRO A 135 10.11 22.73 -2.59
CA PRO A 135 11.10 21.66 -2.78
C PRO A 135 11.33 20.84 -1.50
N LEU A 136 10.95 21.38 -0.36
CA LEU A 136 11.06 20.76 0.96
C LEU A 136 9.79 21.00 1.76
N HIS A 137 9.33 19.98 2.43
CA HIS A 137 8.19 20.01 3.32
C HIS A 137 8.55 19.22 4.58
N LEU A 138 8.23 19.73 5.74
CA LEU A 138 8.42 19.01 7.00
C LEU A 138 7.09 18.37 7.40
N LEU A 139 7.08 17.05 7.59
CA LEU A 139 5.90 16.29 8.00
C LEU A 139 6.25 15.47 9.25
N ASP A 140 5.62 15.76 10.37
CA ASP A 140 5.89 15.12 11.66
C ASP A 140 7.39 15.06 12.01
N GLY A 141 8.12 16.13 11.74
CA GLY A 141 9.56 16.20 11.95
C GLY A 141 10.44 15.59 10.85
N VAL A 142 9.86 14.85 9.89
CA VAL A 142 10.59 14.20 8.79
C VAL A 142 10.65 15.10 7.56
N PRO A 143 11.85 15.43 7.04
CA PRO A 143 12.01 16.22 5.82
C PRO A 143 11.56 15.44 4.56
N GLN A 144 10.61 16.01 3.83
CA GLN A 144 10.08 15.49 2.57
C GLN A 144 10.62 16.34 1.40
N HIS A 145 11.55 15.79 0.64
CA HIS A 145 12.15 16.46 -0.51
C HIS A 145 11.37 16.20 -1.80
N ARG A 146 11.32 17.21 -2.66
CA ARG A 146 10.63 17.16 -3.95
C ARG A 146 11.62 17.48 -5.09
N LEU A 147 11.66 16.64 -6.09
CA LEU A 147 12.46 16.83 -7.30
C LEU A 147 11.59 17.48 -8.37
N LEU A 148 11.59 18.83 -8.41
CA LEU A 148 10.71 19.62 -9.27
C LEU A 148 11.54 20.36 -10.36
N PRO A 149 11.84 19.71 -11.50
CA PRO A 149 12.49 20.37 -12.63
C PRO A 149 11.52 21.33 -13.33
N ARG A 150 12.01 22.12 -14.26
CA ARG A 150 11.18 22.98 -15.11
C ARG A 150 10.40 22.20 -16.17
N ARG A 151 10.96 21.07 -16.64
CA ARG A 151 10.39 20.18 -17.66
C ARG A 151 10.70 18.74 -17.29
N LEU A 152 9.79 17.84 -17.59
CA LEU A 152 10.03 16.41 -17.51
C LEU A 152 10.52 15.88 -18.86
N PRO A 153 11.54 15.02 -18.87
CA PRO A 153 11.91 14.27 -20.07
C PRO A 153 10.78 13.35 -20.51
N TYR A 154 10.79 13.03 -21.78
CA TYR A 154 9.88 12.08 -22.38
C TYR A 154 10.44 10.66 -22.34
N GLY A 155 9.57 9.67 -22.03
CA GLY A 155 9.95 8.26 -21.91
C GLY A 155 10.53 7.86 -20.55
N SER A 156 10.38 6.57 -20.22
CA SER A 156 10.75 6.03 -18.90
C SER A 156 12.25 6.10 -18.63
N GLY A 157 13.09 5.78 -19.60
CA GLY A 157 14.55 5.81 -19.47
C GLY A 157 15.10 7.21 -19.18
N PRO A 158 14.84 8.22 -20.04
CA PRO A 158 15.25 9.60 -19.79
C PRO A 158 14.67 10.18 -18.51
N LEU A 159 13.44 9.79 -18.13
CA LEU A 159 12.81 10.23 -16.87
C LEU A 159 13.57 9.70 -15.64
N LEU A 160 13.93 8.40 -15.65
CA LEU A 160 14.71 7.80 -14.56
C LEU A 160 16.14 8.36 -14.50
N ALA A 161 16.78 8.59 -15.64
CA ALA A 161 18.10 9.23 -15.70
C ALA A 161 18.05 10.64 -15.09
N ARG A 162 17.04 11.43 -15.43
CA ARG A 162 16.86 12.77 -14.86
C ARG A 162 16.51 12.73 -13.36
N ASN A 163 15.73 11.73 -12.94
CA ASN A 163 15.46 11.49 -11.52
C ASN A 163 16.77 11.22 -10.76
N ALA A 164 17.60 10.32 -11.27
CA ALA A 164 18.92 10.02 -10.68
C ALA A 164 19.82 11.25 -10.60
N GLU A 165 19.88 12.07 -11.66
CA GLU A 165 20.65 13.32 -11.67
C GLU A 165 20.21 14.30 -10.58
N LEU A 166 18.90 14.53 -10.43
CA LEU A 166 18.37 15.46 -9.42
C LEU A 166 18.49 14.90 -8.02
N ALA A 167 18.27 13.60 -7.84
CA ALA A 167 18.47 12.92 -6.57
C ALA A 167 19.95 12.93 -6.18
N GLY A 168 20.86 12.81 -7.15
CA GLY A 168 22.30 12.91 -6.93
C GLY A 168 22.72 14.24 -6.26
N ARG A 169 22.19 15.36 -6.74
CA ARG A 169 22.42 16.68 -6.11
C ARG A 169 21.90 16.71 -4.65
N LEU A 170 20.83 15.96 -4.37
CA LEU A 170 20.32 15.85 -3.01
C LEU A 170 21.24 14.97 -2.16
N VAL A 171 21.76 13.87 -2.71
CA VAL A 171 22.74 12.98 -2.07
C VAL A 171 24.03 13.75 -1.71
N GLU A 172 24.56 14.55 -2.62
CA GLU A 172 25.74 15.40 -2.35
C GLU A 172 25.52 16.37 -1.19
N ARG A 173 24.33 16.97 -1.12
CA ARG A 173 23.97 17.91 -0.06
C ARG A 173 23.71 17.23 1.29
N LEU A 174 22.96 16.14 1.29
CA LEU A 174 22.56 15.42 2.51
C LEU A 174 23.63 14.48 3.01
N ARG A 175 24.42 13.89 2.12
CA ARG A 175 25.44 12.88 2.43
C ARG A 175 24.87 11.70 3.23
N PRO A 176 23.81 11.02 2.72
CA PRO A 176 23.22 9.90 3.44
C PRO A 176 24.22 8.75 3.60
N SER A 177 24.09 7.97 4.66
CA SER A 177 24.86 6.73 4.86
C SER A 177 24.20 5.53 4.22
N VAL A 178 22.90 5.61 3.92
CA VAL A 178 22.14 4.54 3.25
C VAL A 178 21.06 5.13 2.34
N LEU A 179 20.86 4.49 1.19
CA LEU A 179 19.74 4.73 0.27
C LEU A 179 18.69 3.63 0.49
N HIS A 180 17.52 4.00 0.99
CA HIS A 180 16.42 3.07 1.21
C HIS A 180 15.35 3.28 0.16
N ALA A 181 15.34 2.43 -0.87
CA ALA A 181 14.37 2.52 -1.96
C ALA A 181 13.17 1.60 -1.72
N SER A 182 11.96 2.10 -1.96
CA SER A 182 10.73 1.32 -1.85
C SER A 182 9.69 1.69 -2.91
N GLY A 183 8.71 0.85 -3.10
CA GLY A 183 7.56 1.07 -3.96
C GLY A 183 7.60 0.31 -5.29
N ASP A 184 8.64 0.47 -6.11
CA ASP A 184 8.82 -0.27 -7.37
C ASP A 184 10.27 -0.20 -7.88
N HIS A 185 10.57 -1.02 -8.89
CA HIS A 185 11.89 -1.07 -9.56
C HIS A 185 12.40 0.29 -10.06
N GLY A 186 11.52 1.27 -10.32
CA GLY A 186 11.97 2.60 -10.74
C GLY A 186 12.78 3.30 -9.67
N ASN A 187 12.35 3.20 -8.41
CA ASN A 187 13.08 3.75 -7.26
C ASN A 187 14.34 2.92 -6.96
N GLY A 188 14.26 1.58 -7.04
CA GLY A 188 15.40 0.68 -6.89
C GLY A 188 16.49 0.99 -7.89
N ARG A 189 16.16 1.12 -9.18
CA ARG A 189 17.11 1.43 -10.25
C ARG A 189 17.78 2.80 -10.09
N VAL A 190 17.03 3.80 -9.64
CA VAL A 190 17.59 5.12 -9.29
C VAL A 190 18.57 5.01 -8.13
N ALA A 191 18.21 4.28 -7.06
CA ALA A 191 19.11 4.06 -5.93
C ALA A 191 20.40 3.34 -6.34
N LEU A 192 20.32 2.31 -7.20
CA LEU A 192 21.48 1.60 -7.73
C LEU A 192 22.38 2.51 -8.58
N ALA A 193 21.80 3.41 -9.38
CA ALA A 193 22.56 4.41 -10.14
C ALA A 193 23.29 5.40 -9.20
N LEU A 194 22.64 5.80 -8.11
CA LEU A 194 23.26 6.65 -7.07
C LEU A 194 24.38 5.91 -6.33
N ARG A 195 24.19 4.63 -5.99
CA ARG A 195 25.25 3.79 -5.40
C ARG A 195 26.50 3.74 -6.28
N ALA A 196 26.30 3.55 -7.58
CA ALA A 196 27.43 3.49 -8.53
C ALA A 196 28.29 4.76 -8.55
N THR A 197 27.69 5.94 -8.32
CA THR A 197 28.40 7.21 -8.28
C THR A 197 28.97 7.56 -6.91
N TYR A 198 28.15 7.42 -5.87
CA TYR A 198 28.44 7.98 -4.55
C TYR A 198 29.00 6.97 -3.57
N GLY A 199 28.90 5.65 -3.87
CA GLY A 199 29.38 4.58 -2.99
C GLY A 199 28.50 4.35 -1.76
N VAL A 200 27.26 4.81 -1.75
CA VAL A 200 26.30 4.66 -0.65
C VAL A 200 25.53 3.36 -0.83
N PRO A 201 25.48 2.45 0.17
CA PRO A 201 24.76 1.19 0.06
C PRO A 201 23.26 1.38 -0.13
N VAL A 202 22.63 0.40 -0.80
CA VAL A 202 21.22 0.38 -1.16
C VAL A 202 20.47 -0.71 -0.40
N VAL A 203 19.44 -0.32 0.33
CA VAL A 203 18.43 -1.22 0.86
C VAL A 203 17.19 -1.10 -0.01
N TYR A 204 16.68 -2.24 -0.50
CA TYR A 204 15.47 -2.28 -1.31
C TYR A 204 14.31 -2.93 -0.54
N GLU A 205 13.26 -2.14 -0.23
CA GLU A 205 12.11 -2.62 0.51
C GLU A 205 10.98 -3.02 -0.44
N VAL A 206 10.62 -4.30 -0.43
CA VAL A 206 9.61 -4.95 -1.27
C VAL A 206 8.31 -5.07 -0.48
N HIS A 207 7.30 -4.29 -0.85
CA HIS A 207 5.97 -4.29 -0.22
C HIS A 207 4.96 -5.21 -0.92
N GLY A 208 5.32 -5.74 -2.08
CA GLY A 208 4.50 -6.59 -2.92
C GLY A 208 5.22 -6.87 -4.24
N PHE A 209 4.54 -7.54 -5.12
CA PHE A 209 5.05 -7.91 -6.44
C PHE A 209 4.25 -7.16 -7.52
N PRO A 210 4.79 -6.08 -8.12
CA PRO A 210 4.07 -5.25 -9.08
C PRO A 210 3.59 -6.00 -10.32
N GLU A 211 4.29 -7.05 -10.75
CA GLU A 211 3.88 -7.93 -11.84
C GLU A 211 2.62 -8.71 -11.50
N GLU A 212 2.50 -9.21 -10.27
CA GLU A 212 1.30 -9.92 -9.79
C GLU A 212 0.12 -8.96 -9.66
N SER A 213 0.37 -7.76 -9.13
CA SER A 213 -0.65 -6.70 -9.05
C SER A 213 -1.10 -6.26 -10.44
N TRP A 214 -0.18 -6.18 -11.40
CA TRP A 214 -0.51 -5.86 -12.79
C TRP A 214 -1.37 -6.96 -13.44
N LEU A 215 -1.08 -8.23 -13.14
CA LEU A 215 -1.84 -9.37 -13.62
C LEU A 215 -3.28 -9.34 -13.08
N ALA A 216 -3.44 -9.08 -11.80
CA ALA A 216 -4.75 -9.05 -11.13
C ALA A 216 -5.65 -7.88 -11.57
N GLN A 217 -5.09 -6.79 -12.14
CA GLN A 217 -5.84 -5.59 -12.50
C GLN A 217 -6.67 -5.69 -13.78
N ALA A 218 -6.41 -6.66 -14.67
CA ALA A 218 -7.17 -6.76 -15.92
C ALA A 218 -7.44 -8.21 -16.32
N PRO A 219 -8.72 -8.56 -16.55
CA PRO A 219 -9.08 -9.86 -17.11
C PRO A 219 -8.35 -10.13 -18.43
N GLY A 220 -7.90 -11.36 -18.62
CA GLY A 220 -7.22 -11.82 -19.84
C GLY A 220 -5.70 -11.60 -19.84
N ARG A 221 -5.10 -10.93 -18.89
CA ARG A 221 -3.65 -10.92 -18.70
C ARG A 221 -3.17 -12.26 -18.16
N THR A 222 -2.00 -12.69 -18.62
CA THR A 222 -1.38 -13.96 -18.24
C THR A 222 0.07 -13.76 -17.82
N GLY A 223 0.63 -14.73 -17.10
CA GLY A 223 2.04 -14.73 -16.74
C GLY A 223 3.02 -14.86 -17.94
N SER A 224 2.50 -15.18 -19.12
CA SER A 224 3.27 -15.23 -20.38
C SER A 224 3.35 -13.87 -21.10
N ASP A 225 2.63 -12.85 -20.63
CA ASP A 225 2.65 -11.54 -21.26
C ASP A 225 4.02 -10.86 -21.10
N GLU A 226 4.54 -10.24 -22.17
CA GLU A 226 5.79 -9.48 -22.13
C GLU A 226 5.81 -8.42 -21.02
N GLY A 227 4.67 -7.79 -20.78
CA GLY A 227 4.51 -6.80 -19.71
C GLY A 227 4.69 -7.38 -18.31
N TYR A 228 4.31 -8.65 -18.08
CA TYR A 228 4.57 -9.37 -16.85
C TYR A 228 6.06 -9.71 -16.71
N ALA A 229 6.63 -10.33 -17.74
CA ALA A 229 8.03 -10.76 -17.74
C ALA A 229 9.00 -9.58 -17.56
N ALA A 230 8.73 -8.44 -18.21
CA ALA A 230 9.53 -7.24 -18.06
C ALA A 230 9.51 -6.67 -16.63
N ARG A 231 8.35 -6.65 -15.97
CA ARG A 231 8.22 -6.20 -14.57
C ARG A 231 8.94 -7.14 -13.61
N LEU A 232 8.72 -8.44 -13.78
CA LEU A 232 9.36 -9.48 -12.98
C LEU A 232 10.89 -9.36 -13.05
N GLU A 233 11.46 -9.19 -14.23
CA GLU A 233 12.91 -9.06 -14.41
C GLU A 233 13.44 -7.77 -13.79
N LEU A 234 12.77 -6.63 -13.96
CA LEU A 234 13.21 -5.35 -13.40
C LEU A 234 13.15 -5.34 -11.86
N GLU A 235 12.10 -5.92 -11.28
CA GLU A 235 12.00 -6.08 -9.82
C GLU A 235 13.08 -7.04 -9.30
N SER A 236 13.23 -8.20 -9.93
CA SER A 236 14.25 -9.20 -9.58
C SER A 236 15.67 -8.64 -9.69
N TYR A 237 15.94 -7.85 -10.74
CA TYR A 237 17.21 -7.13 -10.89
C TYR A 237 17.48 -6.20 -9.69
N CYS A 238 16.50 -5.39 -9.27
CA CYS A 238 16.68 -4.50 -8.13
C CYS A 238 16.94 -5.27 -6.83
N MET A 239 16.24 -6.38 -6.62
CA MET A 239 16.41 -7.23 -5.44
C MET A 239 17.82 -7.88 -5.42
N ARG A 240 18.29 -8.42 -6.54
CA ARG A 240 19.62 -9.06 -6.63
C ARG A 240 20.76 -8.07 -6.44
N GLU A 241 20.65 -6.88 -7.03
CA GLU A 241 21.70 -5.87 -6.99
C GLU A 241 21.73 -5.06 -5.69
N ALA A 242 20.67 -5.03 -4.89
CA ALA A 242 20.66 -4.34 -3.61
C ALA A 242 21.64 -4.97 -2.60
N ASP A 243 22.15 -4.15 -1.70
CA ASP A 243 23.06 -4.62 -0.63
C ASP A 243 22.29 -5.35 0.47
N ALA A 244 21.02 -4.98 0.70
CA ALA A 244 20.06 -5.74 1.51
C ALA A 244 18.64 -5.58 0.93
N VAL A 245 17.79 -6.57 1.17
CA VAL A 245 16.38 -6.57 0.78
C VAL A 245 15.52 -6.71 2.04
N LEU A 246 14.53 -5.83 2.17
CA LEU A 246 13.53 -5.90 3.23
C LEU A 246 12.20 -6.34 2.64
N THR A 247 11.43 -7.17 3.37
CA THR A 247 10.13 -7.65 2.93
C THR A 247 9.18 -7.90 4.10
N LEU A 248 7.91 -8.20 3.83
CA LEU A 248 6.85 -8.14 4.83
C LEU A 248 6.58 -9.47 5.57
N GLY A 249 6.99 -10.61 4.99
CA GLY A 249 6.69 -11.94 5.53
C GLY A 249 7.53 -13.04 4.92
N GLU A 250 7.40 -14.26 5.47
CA GLU A 250 8.18 -15.44 5.06
C GLU A 250 7.83 -15.88 3.63
N ALA A 251 6.55 -15.85 3.24
CA ALA A 251 6.15 -16.20 1.88
C ALA A 251 6.79 -15.27 0.84
N MET A 252 6.87 -13.98 1.13
CA MET A 252 7.56 -13.01 0.28
C MET A 252 9.08 -13.25 0.29
N LYS A 253 9.67 -13.54 1.45
CA LYS A 253 11.10 -13.86 1.57
C LYS A 253 11.44 -15.08 0.72
N ALA A 254 10.67 -16.16 0.83
CA ALA A 254 10.87 -17.37 0.03
C ALA A 254 10.80 -17.08 -1.48
N GLU A 255 9.86 -16.27 -1.92
CA GLU A 255 9.74 -15.85 -3.31
C GLU A 255 10.97 -15.03 -3.76
N ILE A 256 11.44 -14.09 -2.95
CA ILE A 256 12.62 -13.25 -3.25
C ILE A 256 13.87 -14.12 -3.36
N VAL A 257 14.05 -15.09 -2.46
CA VAL A 257 15.17 -16.06 -2.52
C VAL A 257 15.07 -16.92 -3.79
N ALA A 258 13.87 -17.39 -4.14
CA ALA A 258 13.63 -18.15 -5.37
C ALA A 258 13.97 -17.35 -6.65
N ARG A 259 13.94 -16.00 -6.59
CA ARG A 259 14.38 -15.11 -7.68
C ARG A 259 15.91 -14.90 -7.74
N GLY A 260 16.67 -15.64 -6.94
CA GLY A 260 18.14 -15.64 -6.93
C GLY A 260 18.77 -14.58 -6.02
N VAL A 261 18.04 -14.06 -5.05
CA VAL A 261 18.60 -13.19 -4.00
C VAL A 261 19.16 -14.08 -2.87
N PRO A 262 20.42 -13.90 -2.44
CA PRO A 262 20.97 -14.61 -1.31
C PRO A 262 20.13 -14.41 -0.02
N GLU A 263 19.82 -15.51 0.66
CA GLU A 263 18.92 -15.47 1.83
C GLU A 263 19.42 -14.53 2.94
N GLU A 264 20.73 -14.48 3.13
CA GLU A 264 21.38 -13.64 4.12
C GLU A 264 21.21 -12.13 3.87
N LYS A 265 20.87 -11.74 2.63
CA LYS A 265 20.52 -10.34 2.28
C LYS A 265 19.07 -9.99 2.61
N VAL A 266 18.20 -11.00 2.78
CA VAL A 266 16.76 -10.77 2.95
C VAL A 266 16.39 -10.72 4.44
N ARG A 267 15.74 -9.64 4.86
CA ARG A 267 15.23 -9.45 6.23
C ARG A 267 13.75 -9.16 6.21
N ILE A 268 13.04 -9.71 7.19
CA ILE A 268 11.60 -9.45 7.36
C ILE A 268 11.41 -8.22 8.23
N VAL A 269 10.70 -7.24 7.70
CA VAL A 269 10.18 -6.06 8.39
C VAL A 269 8.65 -6.06 8.24
N PRO A 270 7.94 -6.65 9.19
CA PRO A 270 6.55 -6.99 9.02
C PRO A 270 5.66 -5.75 8.85
N VAL A 271 4.41 -5.99 8.45
CA VAL A 271 3.35 -4.99 8.57
C VAL A 271 3.24 -4.60 10.04
N ALA A 272 3.32 -3.31 10.33
CA ALA A 272 3.19 -2.75 11.67
C ALA A 272 2.01 -1.79 11.75
N VAL A 273 1.50 -1.60 12.95
CA VAL A 273 0.31 -0.79 13.22
C VAL A 273 0.63 0.49 13.98
N ASP A 274 -0.24 1.49 13.84
CA ASP A 274 -0.22 2.66 14.70
C ASP A 274 -0.55 2.25 16.16
N PRO A 275 0.19 2.72 17.17
CA PRO A 275 -0.08 2.41 18.58
C PRO A 275 -1.52 2.68 19.01
N VAL A 276 -2.20 3.64 18.40
CA VAL A 276 -3.62 3.94 18.69
C VAL A 276 -4.54 2.74 18.47
N LEU A 277 -4.19 1.83 17.54
CA LEU A 277 -4.97 0.61 17.31
C LEU A 277 -4.84 -0.42 18.44
N LEU A 278 -3.78 -0.28 19.25
CA LEU A 278 -3.55 -1.11 20.43
C LEU A 278 -4.17 -0.53 21.71
N GLU A 279 -4.82 0.62 21.65
CA GLU A 279 -5.61 1.16 22.77
C GLU A 279 -6.95 0.40 22.92
N PRO A 280 -7.64 0.51 24.06
CA PRO A 280 -8.99 -0.04 24.23
C PRO A 280 -9.92 0.35 23.09
N ARG A 281 -10.75 -0.59 22.63
CA ARG A 281 -11.69 -0.35 21.51
C ARG A 281 -12.65 0.79 21.89
N PRO A 282 -12.87 1.78 21.02
CA PRO A 282 -13.89 2.79 21.21
C PRO A 282 -15.29 2.15 21.16
N ASP A 283 -16.28 2.82 21.77
CA ASP A 283 -17.66 2.42 21.63
C ASP A 283 -18.14 2.57 20.18
N SER A 284 -18.79 1.53 19.68
CA SER A 284 -19.32 1.46 18.31
C SER A 284 -20.83 1.69 18.22
N SER A 285 -21.53 1.92 19.33
CA SER A 285 -23.01 2.01 19.38
C SER A 285 -23.56 3.09 18.46
N ALA A 286 -22.93 4.26 18.44
CA ALA A 286 -23.34 5.37 17.56
C ALA A 286 -23.15 5.03 16.07
N LEU A 287 -22.08 4.32 15.71
CA LEU A 287 -21.85 3.89 14.34
C LEU A 287 -22.84 2.78 13.94
N ARG A 288 -23.04 1.78 14.81
CA ARG A 288 -24.04 0.72 14.57
C ARG A 288 -25.43 1.31 14.35
N THR A 289 -25.86 2.25 15.20
CA THR A 289 -27.14 2.97 15.06
C THR A 289 -27.22 3.72 13.71
N ARG A 290 -26.17 4.45 13.33
CA ARG A 290 -26.09 5.16 12.03
C ARG A 290 -26.22 4.23 10.83
N LEU A 291 -25.70 3.00 10.96
CA LEU A 291 -25.75 1.97 9.92
C LEU A 291 -27.03 1.13 9.98
N GLY A 292 -27.94 1.40 10.89
CA GLY A 292 -29.19 0.63 11.08
C GLY A 292 -28.94 -0.79 11.60
N ILE A 293 -27.86 -1.00 12.37
CA ILE A 293 -27.49 -2.28 12.95
C ILE A 293 -28.05 -2.33 14.39
N GLY A 294 -28.88 -3.33 14.67
CA GLY A 294 -29.43 -3.57 16.01
C GLY A 294 -28.38 -4.10 16.99
N PRO A 295 -28.67 -3.99 18.30
CA PRO A 295 -27.73 -4.41 19.35
C PRO A 295 -27.43 -5.91 19.34
N GLU A 296 -28.40 -6.74 18.98
CA GLU A 296 -28.28 -8.21 18.96
C GLU A 296 -27.85 -8.77 17.60
N GLU A 297 -27.64 -7.91 16.59
CA GLU A 297 -27.24 -8.37 15.27
C GLU A 297 -25.76 -8.71 15.24
N TYR A 298 -25.46 -9.84 14.62
CA TYR A 298 -24.12 -10.35 14.41
C TYR A 298 -23.50 -9.70 13.16
N VAL A 299 -22.43 -8.92 13.35
CA VAL A 299 -21.81 -8.13 12.29
C VAL A 299 -20.52 -8.78 11.85
N VAL A 300 -20.51 -9.29 10.65
CA VAL A 300 -19.31 -9.84 9.98
C VAL A 300 -18.95 -8.96 8.81
N GLY A 301 -17.69 -8.67 8.60
CA GLY A 301 -17.33 -7.85 7.45
C GLY A 301 -15.86 -7.56 7.28
N THR A 302 -15.59 -6.71 6.33
CA THR A 302 -14.26 -6.23 5.99
C THR A 302 -14.26 -4.72 5.78
N VAL A 303 -13.11 -4.09 6.03
CA VAL A 303 -12.85 -2.70 5.63
C VAL A 303 -11.58 -2.73 4.79
N SER A 304 -11.74 -2.72 3.47
CA SER A 304 -10.65 -2.92 2.52
C SER A 304 -10.97 -2.32 1.15
N ASP A 305 -9.99 -2.28 0.25
CA ASP A 305 -10.27 -2.05 -1.16
C ASP A 305 -11.12 -3.21 -1.71
N LEU A 306 -12.27 -2.89 -2.33
CA LEU A 306 -13.16 -3.90 -2.89
C LEU A 306 -12.66 -4.34 -4.26
N THR A 307 -11.72 -5.27 -4.25
CA THR A 307 -11.11 -5.89 -5.43
C THR A 307 -11.50 -7.37 -5.52
N ARG A 308 -11.32 -7.95 -6.71
CA ARG A 308 -11.57 -9.38 -6.93
C ARG A 308 -10.72 -10.26 -6.02
N SER A 309 -9.45 -9.91 -5.85
CA SER A 309 -8.51 -10.66 -5.03
C SER A 309 -8.87 -10.70 -3.54
N GLU A 310 -9.56 -9.68 -3.00
CA GLU A 310 -10.06 -9.70 -1.63
C GLU A 310 -11.26 -10.63 -1.43
N GLY A 311 -11.93 -11.06 -2.53
CA GLY A 311 -12.92 -12.13 -2.56
C GLY A 311 -14.26 -11.89 -1.84
N PRO A 312 -14.74 -10.64 -1.66
CA PRO A 312 -15.92 -10.37 -0.83
C PRO A 312 -17.21 -11.01 -1.33
N GLY A 313 -17.24 -11.49 -2.57
CA GLY A 313 -18.37 -12.28 -3.11
C GLY A 313 -18.62 -13.57 -2.35
N THR A 314 -17.56 -14.27 -1.93
CA THR A 314 -17.67 -15.49 -1.10
C THR A 314 -18.38 -15.21 0.23
N LEU A 315 -18.18 -14.02 0.80
CA LEU A 315 -18.85 -13.63 2.03
C LEU A 315 -20.35 -13.37 1.83
N LEU A 316 -20.74 -12.78 0.69
CA LEU A 316 -22.16 -12.61 0.34
C LEU A 316 -22.85 -13.96 0.17
N GLU A 317 -22.22 -14.92 -0.54
CA GLU A 317 -22.75 -16.27 -0.70
C GLU A 317 -22.88 -17.01 0.63
N ALA A 318 -21.87 -16.93 1.51
CA ALA A 318 -21.92 -17.48 2.86
C ALA A 318 -23.04 -16.85 3.68
N GLY A 319 -23.31 -15.56 3.49
CA GLY A 319 -24.39 -14.82 4.14
C GLY A 319 -25.79 -15.36 3.83
N VAL A 320 -26.03 -15.84 2.61
CA VAL A 320 -27.30 -16.51 2.24
C VAL A 320 -27.52 -17.76 3.10
N GLU A 321 -26.48 -18.58 3.25
CA GLU A 321 -26.55 -19.81 4.03
C GLU A 321 -26.76 -19.52 5.52
N LEU A 322 -26.04 -18.53 6.07
CA LEU A 322 -26.21 -18.11 7.47
C LEU A 322 -27.63 -17.59 7.77
N ARG A 323 -28.22 -16.81 6.86
CA ARG A 323 -29.62 -16.39 6.97
C ARG A 323 -30.59 -17.59 6.95
N ARG A 324 -30.37 -18.53 6.05
CA ARG A 324 -31.19 -19.74 5.97
C ARG A 324 -31.14 -20.55 7.28
N ARG A 325 -30.01 -20.50 7.99
CA ARG A 325 -29.81 -21.11 9.31
C ARG A 325 -30.34 -20.26 10.47
N GLY A 326 -30.95 -19.11 10.21
CA GLY A 326 -31.58 -18.25 11.22
C GLY A 326 -30.60 -17.34 11.98
N VAL A 327 -29.37 -17.15 11.52
CA VAL A 327 -28.39 -16.22 12.12
C VAL A 327 -28.82 -14.77 11.86
N PRO A 328 -28.95 -13.90 12.89
CA PRO A 328 -29.31 -12.48 12.72
C PRO A 328 -28.11 -11.68 12.19
N LEU A 329 -27.73 -11.93 10.92
CA LEU A 329 -26.50 -11.49 10.30
C LEU A 329 -26.62 -10.11 9.64
N ARG A 330 -25.59 -9.30 9.83
CA ARG A 330 -25.23 -8.13 9.01
C ARG A 330 -23.87 -8.34 8.38
N LEU A 331 -23.76 -8.14 7.07
CA LEU A 331 -22.52 -8.15 6.33
C LEU A 331 -22.09 -6.70 6.07
N LEU A 332 -21.02 -6.24 6.71
CA LEU A 332 -20.49 -4.89 6.56
C LEU A 332 -19.30 -4.88 5.59
N LEU A 333 -19.51 -4.34 4.39
CA LEU A 333 -18.51 -4.22 3.34
C LEU A 333 -18.10 -2.73 3.22
N GLY A 334 -17.08 -2.35 4.00
CA GLY A 334 -16.54 -1.00 4.03
C GLY A 334 -15.41 -0.86 3.00
N GLY A 335 -15.58 0.04 2.03
CA GLY A 335 -14.56 0.31 1.03
C GLY A 335 -15.11 0.71 -0.33
N ASP A 336 -14.18 0.97 -1.23
CA ASP A 336 -14.46 1.31 -2.63
C ASP A 336 -13.54 0.47 -3.52
N GLY A 337 -13.87 0.36 -4.80
CA GLY A 337 -13.05 -0.40 -5.75
C GLY A 337 -13.85 -0.87 -6.96
N PRO A 338 -13.16 -1.54 -7.90
CA PRO A 338 -13.80 -2.01 -9.14
C PRO A 338 -14.93 -3.02 -8.90
N GLU A 339 -14.88 -3.75 -7.79
CA GLU A 339 -15.89 -4.78 -7.47
C GLU A 339 -17.11 -4.21 -6.71
N LEU A 340 -17.13 -2.94 -6.30
CA LEU A 340 -18.26 -2.39 -5.52
C LEU A 340 -19.61 -2.59 -6.24
N ARG A 341 -19.71 -2.19 -7.51
CA ARG A 341 -20.96 -2.34 -8.28
C ARG A 341 -21.30 -3.81 -8.59
N PRO A 342 -20.35 -4.67 -9.05
CA PRO A 342 -20.57 -6.11 -9.17
C PRO A 342 -21.08 -6.77 -7.90
N LEU A 343 -20.52 -6.40 -6.74
CA LEU A 343 -20.94 -6.95 -5.44
C LEU A 343 -22.33 -6.48 -5.02
N GLN A 344 -22.68 -5.24 -5.25
CA GLN A 344 -24.05 -4.74 -5.03
C GLN A 344 -25.06 -5.49 -5.89
N ALA A 345 -24.74 -5.71 -7.18
CA ALA A 345 -25.59 -6.50 -8.07
C ALA A 345 -25.65 -7.99 -7.66
N LEU A 346 -24.58 -8.54 -7.10
CA LEU A 346 -24.59 -9.90 -6.54
C LEU A 346 -25.49 -9.96 -5.29
N ALA A 347 -25.36 -9.01 -4.37
CA ALA A 347 -26.20 -8.94 -3.17
C ALA A 347 -27.69 -8.83 -3.51
N ASP A 348 -28.05 -8.07 -4.57
CA ASP A 348 -29.42 -7.98 -5.07
C ASP A 348 -29.92 -9.34 -5.57
N ARG A 349 -29.16 -10.04 -6.42
CA ARG A 349 -29.51 -11.38 -6.91
C ARG A 349 -29.66 -12.42 -5.80
N LEU A 350 -28.89 -12.26 -4.72
CA LEU A 350 -28.89 -13.15 -3.55
C LEU A 350 -29.97 -12.77 -2.52
N GLY A 351 -30.75 -11.69 -2.75
CA GLY A 351 -31.78 -11.21 -1.83
C GLY A 351 -31.25 -10.69 -0.50
N LEU A 352 -30.04 -10.09 -0.50
CA LEU A 352 -29.39 -9.53 0.69
C LEU A 352 -29.52 -8.01 0.83
N THR A 353 -30.31 -7.37 -0.04
CA THR A 353 -30.52 -5.93 -0.06
C THR A 353 -31.57 -5.42 0.95
N ASP A 354 -32.19 -6.32 1.69
CA ASP A 354 -33.11 -6.05 2.80
C ASP A 354 -32.41 -5.45 4.07
N GLY A 355 -31.18 -5.02 3.91
CA GLY A 355 -30.31 -4.51 4.98
C GLY A 355 -29.31 -5.55 5.49
N THR A 356 -29.36 -6.80 5.03
CA THR A 356 -28.38 -7.84 5.42
C THR A 356 -26.97 -7.46 4.92
N ALA A 357 -26.80 -7.03 3.67
CA ALA A 357 -25.53 -6.55 3.12
C ALA A 357 -25.47 -5.02 3.14
N LEU A 358 -24.53 -4.46 3.87
CA LEU A 358 -24.30 -3.04 4.03
C LEU A 358 -23.02 -2.63 3.29
N PHE A 359 -23.17 -1.81 2.25
CA PHE A 359 -22.06 -1.23 1.50
C PHE A 359 -21.88 0.22 1.91
N THR A 360 -20.78 0.57 2.54
CA THR A 360 -20.57 1.93 3.05
C THR A 360 -19.87 2.86 2.07
N GLY A 361 -19.34 2.31 0.97
CA GLY A 361 -18.44 3.05 0.11
C GLY A 361 -17.10 3.33 0.82
N ARG A 362 -16.33 4.26 0.30
CA ARG A 362 -15.00 4.58 0.82
C ARG A 362 -15.06 5.06 2.27
N VAL A 363 -14.39 4.35 3.16
CA VAL A 363 -14.21 4.71 4.57
C VAL A 363 -12.98 5.62 4.69
N PRO A 364 -13.10 6.81 5.30
CA PRO A 364 -11.93 7.63 5.63
C PRO A 364 -10.99 6.87 6.58
N HIS A 365 -9.68 7.03 6.38
CA HIS A 365 -8.68 6.28 7.18
C HIS A 365 -8.85 6.51 8.70
N GLU A 366 -9.20 7.72 9.10
CA GLU A 366 -9.49 8.11 10.48
C GLU A 366 -10.73 7.42 11.07
N GLU A 367 -11.64 6.93 10.24
CA GLU A 367 -12.86 6.21 10.66
C GLU A 367 -12.68 4.68 10.62
N VAL A 368 -11.64 4.14 9.98
CA VAL A 368 -11.42 2.68 9.83
C VAL A 368 -11.48 1.97 11.16
N ARG A 369 -10.88 2.54 12.21
CA ARG A 369 -10.92 1.97 13.55
C ARG A 369 -12.35 1.85 14.10
N ALA A 370 -13.20 2.85 13.90
CA ALA A 370 -14.59 2.81 14.33
C ALA A 370 -15.37 1.72 13.58
N TYR A 371 -15.14 1.58 12.28
CA TYR A 371 -15.74 0.49 11.50
C TYR A 371 -15.27 -0.88 11.97
N HIS A 372 -13.99 -1.07 12.26
CA HIS A 372 -13.50 -2.31 12.88
C HIS A 372 -14.20 -2.59 14.20
N THR A 373 -14.42 -1.59 15.06
CA THR A 373 -15.09 -1.82 16.34
C THR A 373 -16.59 -2.14 16.21
N ALA A 374 -17.21 -1.81 15.07
CA ALA A 374 -18.59 -2.20 14.79
C ALA A 374 -18.73 -3.68 14.39
N LEU A 375 -17.64 -4.36 14.02
CA LEU A 375 -17.63 -5.78 13.68
C LEU A 375 -17.56 -6.68 14.90
N ASP A 376 -18.21 -7.83 14.83
CA ASP A 376 -18.01 -8.96 15.75
C ASP A 376 -16.93 -9.91 15.24
N VAL A 377 -16.78 -10.03 13.91
CA VAL A 377 -15.72 -10.80 13.23
C VAL A 377 -15.22 -10.03 12.00
N PHE A 378 -13.93 -9.89 11.89
CA PHE A 378 -13.31 -9.42 10.65
C PHE A 378 -13.13 -10.60 9.69
N ALA A 379 -13.67 -10.50 8.49
CA ALA A 379 -13.64 -11.54 7.47
C ALA A 379 -12.85 -11.11 6.23
N LEU A 380 -11.84 -11.90 5.85
CA LEU A 380 -10.99 -11.63 4.69
C LEU A 380 -10.94 -12.85 3.76
N PRO A 381 -11.94 -13.04 2.88
CA PRO A 381 -12.10 -14.23 2.04
C PRO A 381 -11.27 -14.17 0.75
N ARG A 382 -9.99 -13.80 0.83
CA ARG A 382 -9.10 -13.67 -0.32
C ARG A 382 -9.15 -14.86 -1.26
N THR A 383 -9.09 -14.59 -2.56
CA THR A 383 -9.02 -15.61 -3.60
C THR A 383 -7.67 -16.32 -3.58
N ASP A 384 -7.63 -17.57 -4.10
CA ASP A 384 -6.39 -18.35 -4.21
C ASP A 384 -5.56 -17.90 -5.42
N GLU A 385 -5.23 -16.62 -5.45
CA GLU A 385 -4.34 -16.03 -6.44
C GLU A 385 -2.90 -15.92 -5.88
N ARG A 386 -1.90 -15.93 -6.77
CA ARG A 386 -0.48 -15.84 -6.37
C ARG A 386 -0.20 -14.61 -5.50
N LEU A 387 -0.76 -13.45 -5.87
CA LEU A 387 -0.65 -12.22 -5.07
C LEU A 387 -1.09 -12.45 -3.61
N CYS A 388 -2.23 -13.10 -3.42
CA CYS A 388 -2.83 -13.33 -2.09
C CYS A 388 -2.07 -14.40 -1.28
N ARG A 389 -1.41 -15.35 -1.96
CA ARG A 389 -0.55 -16.33 -1.29
C ARG A 389 0.75 -15.71 -0.79
N LEU A 390 1.27 -14.67 -1.47
CA LEU A 390 2.56 -14.08 -1.17
C LEU A 390 2.47 -12.87 -0.23
N VAL A 391 1.50 -11.98 -0.44
CA VAL A 391 1.49 -10.66 0.20
C VAL A 391 0.53 -10.63 1.39
N PRO A 392 1.03 -10.34 2.62
CA PRO A 392 0.18 -10.18 3.79
C PRO A 392 -0.75 -8.97 3.67
N SER A 393 -1.90 -9.02 4.37
CA SER A 393 -2.85 -7.91 4.41
C SER A 393 -2.54 -6.94 5.55
N HIS A 394 -2.56 -5.65 5.26
CA HIS A 394 -2.49 -4.58 6.25
C HIS A 394 -3.77 -4.53 7.08
N GLU A 395 -4.92 -4.64 6.43
CA GLU A 395 -6.25 -4.56 7.02
C GLU A 395 -6.46 -5.68 8.06
N LEU A 396 -5.93 -6.88 7.76
CA LEU A 396 -5.96 -7.99 8.71
C LEU A 396 -5.17 -7.67 9.97
N VAL A 397 -3.96 -7.12 9.83
CA VAL A 397 -3.12 -6.77 11.00
C VAL A 397 -3.77 -5.64 11.82
N GLU A 398 -4.41 -4.66 11.18
CA GLU A 398 -5.17 -3.60 11.85
C GLU A 398 -6.40 -4.15 12.59
N ALA A 399 -7.14 -5.08 11.99
CA ALA A 399 -8.27 -5.74 12.63
C ALA A 399 -7.82 -6.55 13.87
N MET A 400 -6.73 -7.31 13.75
CA MET A 400 -6.11 -8.04 14.85
C MET A 400 -5.63 -7.10 15.97
N ALA A 401 -5.03 -5.96 15.63
CA ALA A 401 -4.61 -4.93 16.59
C ALA A 401 -5.79 -4.37 17.37
N ASN A 402 -6.94 -4.18 16.73
CA ASN A 402 -8.18 -3.78 17.36
C ASN A 402 -8.82 -4.89 18.23
N GLY A 403 -8.22 -6.09 18.30
CA GLY A 403 -8.72 -7.20 19.10
C GLY A 403 -9.96 -7.87 18.49
N LEU A 404 -10.09 -7.86 17.17
CA LEU A 404 -11.13 -8.62 16.49
C LEU A 404 -10.69 -10.07 16.31
N PRO A 405 -11.59 -11.05 16.53
CA PRO A 405 -11.40 -12.39 15.98
C PRO A 405 -11.44 -12.30 14.46
N VAL A 406 -10.55 -13.03 13.81
CA VAL A 406 -10.41 -12.96 12.35
C VAL A 406 -10.75 -14.30 11.70
N ALA A 407 -11.47 -14.23 10.58
CA ALA A 407 -11.75 -15.35 9.68
C ALA A 407 -11.11 -15.02 8.33
N VAL A 408 -10.17 -15.84 7.88
CA VAL A 408 -9.38 -15.54 6.68
C VAL A 408 -9.21 -16.76 5.80
N SER A 409 -9.00 -16.57 4.50
CA SER A 409 -8.66 -17.65 3.57
C SER A 409 -7.35 -18.32 3.98
N ASP A 410 -7.31 -19.66 3.88
CA ASP A 410 -6.15 -20.49 4.20
C ASP A 410 -5.09 -20.40 3.11
N LEU A 411 -4.32 -19.31 3.15
CA LEU A 411 -3.25 -18.97 2.21
C LEU A 411 -1.94 -18.78 2.98
N SER A 412 -0.79 -19.01 2.31
CA SER A 412 0.53 -18.97 2.97
C SER A 412 0.80 -17.66 3.72
N ALA A 413 0.54 -16.52 3.11
CA ALA A 413 0.73 -15.22 3.78
C ALA A 413 -0.23 -15.00 4.97
N MET A 414 -1.41 -15.65 4.98
CA MET A 414 -2.36 -15.57 6.08
C MET A 414 -1.96 -16.49 7.24
N ARG A 415 -1.40 -17.68 6.94
CA ARG A 415 -0.87 -18.61 7.96
C ARG A 415 0.27 -18.02 8.79
N GLU A 416 0.97 -17.00 8.28
CA GLU A 416 1.99 -16.26 9.04
C GLU A 416 1.39 -15.36 10.12
N LEU A 417 0.12 -15.02 10.01
CA LEU A 417 -0.60 -14.10 10.88
C LEU A 417 -1.60 -14.81 11.79
N VAL A 418 -2.22 -15.86 11.26
CA VAL A 418 -3.36 -16.53 11.90
C VAL A 418 -3.01 -17.98 12.22
N GLU A 419 -3.04 -18.28 13.52
CA GLU A 419 -3.04 -19.63 14.06
C GLU A 419 -4.49 -20.04 14.32
N SER A 420 -4.97 -21.03 13.52
CA SER A 420 -6.37 -21.43 13.54
C SER A 420 -6.79 -22.02 14.89
N GLY A 421 -7.81 -21.44 15.51
CA GLY A 421 -8.29 -21.84 16.84
C GLY A 421 -7.62 -21.13 18.01
N VAL A 422 -6.60 -20.27 17.76
CA VAL A 422 -5.89 -19.50 18.78
C VAL A 422 -6.20 -18.00 18.65
N ASN A 423 -5.99 -17.42 17.49
CA ASN A 423 -6.20 -15.99 17.23
C ASN A 423 -7.15 -15.69 16.06
N GLY A 424 -7.69 -16.75 15.41
CA GLY A 424 -8.59 -16.64 14.28
C GLY A 424 -8.92 -18.01 13.68
N ARG A 425 -9.49 -17.98 12.47
CA ARG A 425 -9.85 -19.18 11.71
C ARG A 425 -9.31 -19.10 10.29
N LEU A 426 -8.60 -20.13 9.86
CA LEU A 426 -8.20 -20.37 8.47
C LEU A 426 -9.30 -21.19 7.79
N ILE A 427 -9.76 -20.75 6.62
CA ILE A 427 -10.91 -21.31 5.89
C ILE A 427 -10.50 -21.53 4.43
N PRO A 428 -10.87 -22.65 3.80
CA PRO A 428 -10.57 -22.88 2.39
C PRO A 428 -11.04 -21.71 1.50
N PRO A 429 -10.17 -21.15 0.63
CA PRO A 429 -10.55 -20.05 -0.25
C PRO A 429 -11.67 -20.45 -1.21
N GLY A 430 -12.62 -19.55 -1.46
CA GLY A 430 -13.73 -19.74 -2.38
C GLY A 430 -14.82 -20.73 -1.92
N SER A 431 -14.73 -21.29 -0.72
CA SER A 431 -15.74 -22.23 -0.20
C SER A 431 -16.78 -21.52 0.66
N SER A 432 -17.82 -20.96 0.05
CA SER A 432 -18.90 -20.28 0.79
C SER A 432 -19.59 -21.17 1.86
N PRO A 433 -19.75 -22.51 1.71
CA PRO A 433 -20.23 -23.34 2.79
C PRO A 433 -19.29 -23.40 3.99
N ALA A 434 -17.97 -23.56 3.77
CA ALA A 434 -16.98 -23.59 4.86
C ALA A 434 -16.90 -22.24 5.58
N TRP A 435 -17.10 -21.13 4.85
CA TRP A 435 -17.21 -19.81 5.43
C TRP A 435 -18.45 -19.66 6.31
N ALA A 436 -19.62 -20.16 5.84
CA ALA A 436 -20.84 -20.17 6.62
C ALA A 436 -20.67 -20.98 7.92
N ASP A 437 -20.12 -22.18 7.84
CA ASP A 437 -19.89 -23.04 9.02
C ASP A 437 -18.97 -22.38 10.05
N ALA A 438 -17.88 -21.78 9.60
CA ALA A 438 -16.92 -21.09 10.48
C ALA A 438 -17.52 -19.85 11.15
N LEU A 439 -18.30 -19.05 10.42
CA LEU A 439 -18.95 -17.85 10.94
C LEU A 439 -20.11 -18.20 11.89
N GLU A 440 -20.88 -19.24 11.61
CA GLU A 440 -21.92 -19.75 12.52
C GLU A 440 -21.33 -20.27 13.83
N MET A 441 -20.22 -21.02 13.76
CA MET A 441 -19.50 -21.46 14.96
C MET A 441 -19.06 -20.25 15.80
N LEU A 442 -18.58 -19.18 15.17
CA LEU A 442 -18.21 -17.96 15.89
C LEU A 442 -19.41 -17.19 16.42
N PHE A 443 -20.55 -17.21 15.74
CA PHE A 443 -21.81 -16.66 16.24
C PHE A 443 -22.22 -17.32 17.56
N HIS A 444 -22.21 -18.65 17.63
CA HIS A 444 -22.58 -19.42 18.81
C HIS A 444 -21.50 -19.48 19.92
N SER A 445 -20.34 -18.85 19.71
CA SER A 445 -19.23 -18.91 20.66
C SER A 445 -18.69 -17.50 20.96
N PRO A 446 -19.44 -16.63 21.67
CA PRO A 446 -18.99 -15.28 22.00
C PRO A 446 -17.69 -15.29 22.84
N GLU A 447 -17.51 -16.27 23.71
CA GLU A 447 -16.28 -16.46 24.50
C GLU A 447 -15.05 -16.71 23.61
N ARG A 448 -15.19 -17.46 22.50
CA ARG A 448 -14.12 -17.64 21.52
C ARG A 448 -13.80 -16.36 20.76
N ARG A 449 -14.83 -15.58 20.40
CA ARG A 449 -14.60 -14.27 19.76
C ARG A 449 -13.73 -13.38 20.63
N VAL A 450 -14.03 -13.31 21.94
CA VAL A 450 -13.24 -12.52 22.90
C VAL A 450 -11.83 -13.08 23.07
N ALA A 451 -11.70 -14.39 23.27
CA ALA A 451 -10.39 -15.04 23.46
C ALA A 451 -9.48 -14.88 22.24
N TRP A 452 -10.00 -15.17 21.04
CA TRP A 452 -9.22 -15.05 19.81
C TRP A 452 -8.85 -13.61 19.47
N GLY A 453 -9.77 -12.67 19.65
CA GLY A 453 -9.48 -11.25 19.48
C GLY A 453 -8.39 -10.75 20.42
N SER A 454 -8.44 -11.18 21.69
CA SER A 454 -7.40 -10.85 22.69
C SER A 454 -6.05 -11.43 22.32
N ALA A 455 -6.01 -12.69 21.87
CA ALA A 455 -4.78 -13.34 21.42
C ALA A 455 -4.21 -12.68 20.15
N ALA A 456 -5.07 -12.34 19.18
CA ALA A 456 -4.69 -11.61 17.97
C ALA A 456 -4.00 -10.27 18.32
N ARG A 457 -4.65 -9.47 19.19
CA ARG A 457 -4.10 -8.20 19.64
C ARG A 457 -2.76 -8.35 20.37
N ALA A 458 -2.65 -9.33 21.27
CA ALA A 458 -1.42 -9.60 22.01
C ALA A 458 -0.26 -9.97 21.07
N GLY A 459 -0.51 -10.78 20.02
CA GLY A 459 0.45 -11.11 18.98
C GLY A 459 0.93 -9.88 18.23
N VAL A 460 0.01 -9.03 17.77
CA VAL A 460 0.36 -7.79 17.07
C VAL A 460 1.15 -6.83 17.97
N ALA A 461 0.73 -6.63 19.21
CA ALA A 461 1.42 -5.76 20.16
C ALA A 461 2.85 -6.21 20.45
N ARG A 462 3.10 -7.52 20.44
CA ARG A 462 4.43 -8.09 20.67
C ARG A 462 5.33 -7.97 19.45
N GLU A 463 4.82 -8.15 18.23
CA GLU A 463 5.66 -8.39 17.07
C GLU A 463 5.55 -7.34 15.96
N ARG A 464 4.46 -6.57 15.93
CA ARG A 464 4.11 -5.73 14.78
C ARG A 464 3.99 -4.25 15.13
N THR A 465 5.00 -3.75 15.84
CA THR A 465 5.11 -2.34 16.23
C THR A 465 6.16 -1.61 15.39
N TRP A 466 5.95 -0.34 15.15
CA TRP A 466 6.91 0.50 14.42
C TRP A 466 8.27 0.57 15.10
N ALA A 467 8.32 0.46 16.43
CA ALA A 467 9.59 0.39 17.17
C ALA A 467 10.40 -0.86 16.78
N ARG A 468 9.76 -2.03 16.66
CA ARG A 468 10.45 -3.25 16.18
C ARG A 468 10.89 -3.13 14.73
N VAL A 469 10.05 -2.60 13.86
CA VAL A 469 10.39 -2.36 12.44
C VAL A 469 11.60 -1.42 12.35
N ALA A 470 11.62 -0.33 13.11
CA ALA A 470 12.76 0.58 13.15
C ALA A 470 14.02 -0.08 13.71
N ALA A 471 13.90 -0.91 14.73
CA ALA A 471 15.04 -1.68 15.27
C ALA A 471 15.63 -2.65 14.24
N THR A 472 14.78 -3.38 13.50
CA THR A 472 15.22 -4.30 12.44
C THR A 472 15.89 -3.54 11.28
N THR A 473 15.32 -2.42 10.84
CA THR A 473 15.93 -1.59 9.78
C THR A 473 17.26 -0.99 10.24
N ARG A 474 17.34 -0.51 11.49
CA ARG A 474 18.57 0.00 12.08
C ARG A 474 19.64 -1.10 12.15
N GLY A 475 19.30 -2.33 12.57
CA GLY A 475 20.19 -3.49 12.57
C GLY A 475 20.71 -3.81 11.16
N THR A 476 19.86 -3.73 10.14
CA THR A 476 20.25 -3.90 8.74
C THR A 476 21.24 -2.82 8.31
N TYR A 477 21.00 -1.56 8.64
CA TYR A 477 21.92 -0.45 8.30
C TYR A 477 23.25 -0.58 9.03
N HIS A 478 23.25 -1.03 10.29
CA HIS A 478 24.45 -1.32 11.05
C HIS A 478 25.31 -2.42 10.38
N ALA A 479 24.67 -3.52 9.95
CA ALA A 479 25.35 -4.61 9.25
C ALA A 479 25.99 -4.16 7.91
N LEU A 480 25.47 -3.09 7.30
CA LEU A 480 26.03 -2.45 6.11
C LEU A 480 27.07 -1.36 6.40
N GLY A 481 27.43 -1.12 7.68
CA GLY A 481 28.38 -0.09 8.07
C GLY A 481 27.87 1.35 7.92
N CYS A 482 26.55 1.55 8.03
CA CYS A 482 25.91 2.86 7.81
C CYS A 482 25.73 3.70 9.08
N LEU A 483 26.05 3.18 10.26
CA LEU A 483 25.84 3.82 11.57
C LEU A 483 27.14 4.25 12.23
#